data_0400d6384b771d051fbe1cb0a8815436
#
_entry.id   0400d6384b771d051fbe1cb0a8815436
#
_cell.length_a   1.000
_cell.length_b   1.000
_cell.length_c   1.000
_cell.angle_alpha   90.00
_cell.angle_beta   90.00
_cell.angle_gamma   90.00
#
_symmetry.space_group_name_H-M   'P 1'
#
loop_
_entity.id
_entity.type
_entity.pdbx_description
1 polymer ?
#
loop_
_entity_poly.entity_id
_entity_poly.type
_entity_poly.pdbx_seq_one_letter_code
_entity_poly.pdbx_strand_id
1 'polypeptide(L)'
;MLSLEQLSALDLRAWLGSQQEAAAHLDLSQSQISRNGKQSLNLLNDLGCALSTPAPHLHCDELGLLTKLRQVHQWMRFRDRKGLRLQSSCWLRHLLLEPMPDGWVANQAPLERYNDCEALVLLENHVIDAALVTGPECPAADHPCLEGVVLGQHPLLLLVDGQHPLANERGVTASEISAVSELAHSSFVHRRCRAVMEGLDQLLLGPGLRSRLCALRGEPPGQARRYGTAMTCLIRPDLRPLDWAISHPAREVLVTHRSWSEHGAIRELVQHLRLGLQGLQRRVPGLELAC
;
A
#
# COMPACT_ATOMS: atom_id res chain seq x y z
N MET A 1 -25.42 -18.75 11.12
CA MET A 1 -24.17 -18.33 11.84
C MET A 1 -23.09 -18.08 10.81
N LEU A 2 -22.37 -16.97 10.89
CA LEU A 2 -21.25 -16.65 9.99
C LEU A 2 -20.04 -17.55 10.33
N SER A 3 -19.55 -18.33 9.37
CA SER A 3 -18.35 -19.15 9.57
C SER A 3 -17.07 -18.32 9.35
N LEU A 4 -15.94 -18.79 9.91
CA LEU A 4 -14.64 -18.15 9.68
C LEU A 4 -14.22 -18.20 8.21
N GLU A 5 -14.56 -19.25 7.48
CA GLU A 5 -14.31 -19.37 6.06
C GLU A 5 -15.11 -18.33 5.26
N GLN A 6 -16.37 -18.12 5.62
CA GLN A 6 -17.24 -17.12 5.00
C GLN A 6 -16.72 -15.68 5.25
N LEU A 7 -16.27 -15.39 6.47
CA LEU A 7 -15.66 -14.10 6.79
C LEU A 7 -14.34 -13.93 6.06
N SER A 8 -13.50 -14.98 6.00
CA SER A 8 -12.25 -14.96 5.22
C SER A 8 -12.50 -14.68 3.75
N ALA A 9 -13.50 -15.32 3.14
CA ALA A 9 -13.85 -15.10 1.74
C ALA A 9 -14.28 -13.64 1.48
N LEU A 10 -15.05 -13.06 2.40
CA LEU A 10 -15.48 -11.66 2.33
C LEU A 10 -14.26 -10.71 2.40
N ASP A 11 -13.41 -10.91 3.40
CA ASP A 11 -12.25 -10.05 3.67
C ASP A 11 -11.17 -10.17 2.60
N LEU A 12 -10.89 -11.39 2.11
CA LEU A 12 -9.93 -11.58 1.01
C LEU A 12 -10.42 -10.94 -0.28
N ARG A 13 -11.72 -10.98 -0.57
CA ARG A 13 -12.27 -10.24 -1.72
C ARG A 13 -12.10 -8.74 -1.57
N ALA A 14 -12.33 -8.21 -0.37
CA ALA A 14 -12.16 -6.79 -0.08
C ALA A 14 -10.69 -6.38 -0.24
N TRP A 15 -9.76 -7.20 0.26
CA TRP A 15 -8.33 -6.93 0.21
C TRP A 15 -7.72 -7.11 -1.18
N LEU A 16 -7.97 -8.26 -1.83
CA LEU A 16 -7.31 -8.61 -3.10
C LEU A 16 -8.03 -8.02 -4.32
N GLY A 17 -9.29 -7.60 -4.17
CA GLY A 17 -10.11 -7.09 -5.27
C GLY A 17 -10.43 -8.14 -6.35
N SER A 18 -10.02 -9.40 -6.15
CA SER A 18 -10.13 -10.50 -7.09
C SER A 18 -10.70 -11.76 -6.43
N GLN A 19 -11.78 -12.30 -7.00
CA GLN A 19 -12.34 -13.58 -6.53
C GLN A 19 -11.40 -14.75 -6.83
N GLN A 20 -10.64 -14.67 -7.90
CA GLN A 20 -9.69 -15.73 -8.30
C GLN A 20 -8.52 -15.79 -7.31
N GLU A 21 -7.95 -14.64 -6.94
CA GLU A 21 -6.87 -14.57 -5.94
C GLU A 21 -7.36 -15.02 -4.56
N ALA A 22 -8.55 -14.57 -4.13
CA ALA A 22 -9.16 -15.02 -2.89
C ALA A 22 -9.40 -16.54 -2.89
N ALA A 23 -9.81 -17.12 -4.01
CA ALA A 23 -10.01 -18.56 -4.18
C ALA A 23 -8.70 -19.34 -4.01
N ALA A 24 -7.62 -18.87 -4.64
CA ALA A 24 -6.30 -19.46 -4.51
C ALA A 24 -5.77 -19.43 -3.06
N HIS A 25 -6.03 -18.34 -2.30
CA HIS A 25 -5.63 -18.25 -0.91
C HIS A 25 -6.37 -19.19 0.05
N LEU A 26 -7.61 -19.55 -0.27
CA LEU A 26 -8.43 -20.43 0.59
C LEU A 26 -8.48 -21.87 0.09
N ASP A 27 -7.83 -22.17 -1.02
CA ASP A 27 -7.92 -23.47 -1.71
C ASP A 27 -9.39 -23.82 -2.04
N LEU A 28 -10.14 -22.83 -2.51
CA LEU A 28 -11.53 -22.93 -2.89
C LEU A 28 -11.72 -22.62 -4.37
N SER A 29 -12.87 -23.00 -4.92
CA SER A 29 -13.25 -22.53 -6.25
C SER A 29 -13.75 -21.08 -6.21
N GLN A 30 -13.60 -20.35 -7.33
CA GLN A 30 -14.12 -18.99 -7.45
C GLN A 30 -15.64 -18.92 -7.18
N SER A 31 -16.38 -19.94 -7.56
CA SER A 31 -17.82 -20.04 -7.30
C SER A 31 -18.15 -20.20 -5.81
N GLN A 32 -17.31 -20.92 -5.05
CA GLN A 32 -17.45 -21.01 -3.58
C GLN A 32 -17.14 -19.67 -2.92
N ILE A 33 -16.09 -18.96 -3.33
CA ILE A 33 -15.79 -17.60 -2.85
C ILE A 33 -16.94 -16.64 -3.11
N SER A 34 -17.50 -16.67 -4.32
CA SER A 34 -18.65 -15.82 -4.67
C SER A 34 -19.87 -16.14 -3.79
N ARG A 35 -20.16 -17.42 -3.59
CA ARG A 35 -21.28 -17.89 -2.74
C ARG A 35 -21.06 -17.51 -1.28
N ASN A 36 -19.89 -17.81 -0.72
CA ASN A 36 -19.53 -17.50 0.66
C ASN A 36 -19.61 -15.99 0.93
N GLY A 37 -19.08 -15.17 0.03
CA GLY A 37 -19.15 -13.72 0.13
C GLY A 37 -20.59 -13.19 0.10
N LYS A 38 -21.44 -13.72 -0.81
CA LYS A 38 -22.86 -13.34 -0.88
C LYS A 38 -23.64 -13.75 0.37
N GLN A 39 -23.41 -14.95 0.87
CA GLN A 39 -24.04 -15.43 2.10
C GLN A 39 -23.62 -14.59 3.30
N SER A 40 -22.34 -14.23 3.40
CA SER A 40 -21.83 -13.36 4.46
C SER A 40 -22.50 -12.00 4.44
N LEU A 41 -22.60 -11.37 3.26
CA LEU A 41 -23.24 -10.05 3.09
C LEU A 41 -24.72 -10.10 3.47
N ASN A 42 -25.45 -11.12 3.03
CA ASN A 42 -26.87 -11.28 3.37
C ASN A 42 -27.03 -11.42 4.88
N LEU A 43 -26.25 -12.31 5.52
CA LEU A 43 -26.33 -12.52 6.96
C LEU A 43 -25.99 -11.25 7.76
N LEU A 44 -24.97 -10.51 7.36
CA LEU A 44 -24.59 -9.26 8.01
C LEU A 44 -25.68 -8.18 7.85
N ASN A 45 -26.31 -8.09 6.67
CA ASN A 45 -27.45 -7.20 6.44
C ASN A 45 -28.65 -7.58 7.31
N ASP A 46 -28.96 -8.89 7.44
CA ASP A 46 -30.05 -9.39 8.30
C ASP A 46 -29.78 -9.06 9.79
N LEU A 47 -28.50 -8.92 10.18
CA LEU A 47 -28.09 -8.51 11.52
C LEU A 47 -28.02 -6.98 11.70
N GLY A 48 -28.46 -6.21 10.72
CA GLY A 48 -28.50 -4.75 10.77
C GLY A 48 -27.17 -4.06 10.41
N CYS A 49 -26.21 -4.82 9.87
CA CYS A 49 -24.99 -4.24 9.34
C CYS A 49 -25.26 -3.67 7.95
N ALA A 50 -25.49 -2.36 7.83
CA ALA A 50 -25.70 -1.70 6.54
C ALA A 50 -24.40 -1.69 5.71
N LEU A 51 -24.17 -2.75 4.93
CA LEU A 51 -23.01 -2.86 4.05
C LEU A 51 -23.36 -2.34 2.66
N SER A 52 -22.84 -1.17 2.32
CA SER A 52 -22.95 -0.65 0.95
C SER A 52 -22.04 -1.44 0.01
N THR A 53 -22.62 -2.05 -1.01
CA THR A 53 -21.88 -2.68 -2.11
C THR A 53 -21.78 -1.70 -3.29
N PRO A 54 -20.71 -1.69 -4.10
CA PRO A 54 -19.55 -2.58 -4.11
C PRO A 54 -18.24 -1.86 -3.82
N ALA A 55 -18.00 -1.43 -2.61
CA ALA A 55 -16.69 -0.84 -2.30
C ALA A 55 -15.84 -1.86 -1.52
N PRO A 56 -14.53 -1.96 -1.78
CA PRO A 56 -13.62 -2.75 -0.96
C PRO A 56 -13.56 -2.25 0.49
N HIS A 57 -14.08 -1.06 0.74
CA HIS A 57 -14.17 -0.42 2.03
C HIS A 57 -15.51 -0.74 2.69
N LEU A 58 -15.58 -1.87 3.34
CA LEU A 58 -16.68 -2.18 4.25
C LEU A 58 -16.55 -1.29 5.49
N HIS A 59 -16.94 -0.02 5.34
CA HIS A 59 -16.99 0.90 6.47
C HIS A 59 -18.14 0.53 7.39
N CYS A 60 -17.78 0.39 8.65
CA CYS A 60 -18.59 0.45 9.86
C CYS A 60 -20.06 0.02 9.71
N ASP A 61 -20.35 -1.13 10.25
CA ASP A 61 -21.66 -1.40 10.77
C ASP A 61 -21.87 -0.48 11.99
N GLU A 62 -23.01 0.15 12.12
CA GLU A 62 -23.37 1.01 13.25
C GLU A 62 -23.22 0.28 14.61
N LEU A 63 -23.28 -1.03 14.61
CA LEU A 63 -23.16 -1.92 15.76
C LEU A 63 -21.71 -2.38 16.04
N GLY A 64 -20.76 -2.14 15.14
CA GLY A 64 -19.39 -2.64 15.24
C GLY A 64 -19.27 -4.17 15.23
N LEU A 65 -20.29 -4.91 14.81
CA LEU A 65 -20.31 -6.36 14.83
C LEU A 65 -19.27 -6.96 13.88
N LEU A 66 -19.19 -6.46 12.65
CA LEU A 66 -18.23 -6.91 11.65
C LEU A 66 -16.80 -6.66 12.13
N THR A 67 -16.55 -5.49 12.69
CA THR A 67 -15.24 -5.13 13.28
C THR A 67 -14.85 -6.10 14.40
N LYS A 68 -15.76 -6.43 15.31
CA LYS A 68 -15.52 -7.41 16.39
C LYS A 68 -15.24 -8.81 15.85
N LEU A 69 -15.99 -9.26 14.85
CA LEU A 69 -15.75 -10.56 14.20
C LEU A 69 -14.37 -10.59 13.53
N ARG A 70 -13.97 -9.52 12.86
CA ARG A 70 -12.64 -9.37 12.27
C ARG A 70 -11.54 -9.34 13.32
N GLN A 71 -11.73 -8.67 14.46
CA GLN A 71 -10.79 -8.69 15.57
C GLN A 71 -10.55 -10.11 16.09
N VAL A 72 -11.62 -10.89 16.30
CA VAL A 72 -11.50 -12.30 16.71
C VAL A 72 -10.77 -13.11 15.64
N HIS A 73 -11.09 -12.90 14.36
CA HIS A 73 -10.43 -13.60 13.26
C HIS A 73 -8.95 -13.22 13.15
N GLN A 74 -8.61 -11.94 13.33
CA GLN A 74 -7.23 -11.46 13.38
C GLN A 74 -6.48 -12.11 14.56
N TRP A 75 -7.09 -12.14 15.75
CA TRP A 75 -6.51 -12.82 16.91
C TRP A 75 -6.20 -14.29 16.61
N MET A 76 -7.07 -15.01 15.93
CA MET A 76 -6.82 -16.41 15.53
C MET A 76 -5.64 -16.52 14.59
N ARG A 77 -5.52 -15.64 13.58
CA ARG A 77 -4.36 -15.63 12.65
C ARG A 77 -3.03 -15.41 13.41
N PHE A 78 -3.00 -14.49 14.35
CA PHE A 78 -1.81 -14.25 15.17
C PHE A 78 -1.49 -15.41 16.11
N ARG A 79 -2.49 -15.97 16.77
CA ARG A 79 -2.33 -17.14 17.66
C ARG A 79 -1.76 -18.34 16.90
N ASP A 80 -2.34 -18.64 15.74
CA ASP A 80 -1.99 -19.83 14.97
C ASP A 80 -0.78 -19.56 14.04
N ARG A 81 -0.32 -18.31 13.97
CA ARG A 81 0.76 -17.84 13.07
C ARG A 81 0.55 -18.33 11.62
N LYS A 82 -0.70 -18.25 11.14
CA LYS A 82 -1.07 -18.75 9.83
C LYS A 82 -2.04 -17.81 9.13
N GLY A 83 -1.75 -17.54 7.84
CA GLY A 83 -2.58 -16.70 7.00
C GLY A 83 -2.58 -15.24 7.43
N LEU A 84 -1.50 -14.77 8.07
CA LEU A 84 -1.24 -13.37 8.38
C LEU A 84 -1.13 -12.59 7.08
N ARG A 85 -1.80 -11.45 6.98
CA ARG A 85 -2.02 -10.71 5.75
C ARG A 85 -1.16 -9.45 5.71
N LEU A 86 -0.28 -9.37 4.74
CA LEU A 86 0.61 -8.24 4.52
C LEU A 86 0.24 -7.50 3.23
N GLN A 87 -0.16 -6.25 3.35
CA GLN A 87 -0.27 -5.36 2.20
C GLN A 87 1.11 -4.77 1.89
N SER A 88 1.55 -4.87 0.64
CA SER A 88 2.78 -4.21 0.18
C SER A 88 2.62 -3.75 -1.25
N SER A 89 3.39 -2.75 -1.66
CA SER A 89 3.53 -2.43 -3.07
C SER A 89 4.17 -3.61 -3.82
N CYS A 90 3.86 -3.79 -5.10
CA CYS A 90 4.39 -4.93 -5.86
C CYS A 90 5.92 -4.91 -5.94
N TRP A 91 6.53 -3.71 -5.97
CA TRP A 91 7.99 -3.55 -6.05
C TRP A 91 8.68 -3.88 -4.73
N LEU A 92 8.12 -3.47 -3.59
CA LEU A 92 8.65 -3.87 -2.28
C LEU A 92 8.52 -5.38 -2.07
N ARG A 93 7.43 -5.99 -2.55
CA ARG A 93 7.24 -7.42 -2.46
C ARG A 93 8.39 -8.18 -3.14
N HIS A 94 8.68 -7.90 -4.39
CA HIS A 94 9.75 -8.59 -5.13
C HIS A 94 11.15 -8.32 -4.55
N LEU A 95 11.35 -7.18 -3.94
CA LEU A 95 12.66 -6.82 -3.37
C LEU A 95 12.87 -7.32 -1.94
N LEU A 96 11.80 -7.38 -1.13
CA LEU A 96 11.91 -7.58 0.32
C LEU A 96 11.20 -8.83 0.83
N LEU A 97 10.24 -9.39 0.07
CA LEU A 97 9.34 -10.43 0.55
C LEU A 97 9.48 -11.74 -0.23
N GLU A 98 10.53 -11.92 -0.96
CA GLU A 98 10.84 -13.19 -1.63
C GLU A 98 12.15 -13.76 -1.08
N PRO A 99 12.09 -14.86 -0.30
CA PRO A 99 10.90 -15.62 0.12
C PRO A 99 10.06 -14.90 1.19
N MET A 100 8.75 -15.18 1.19
CA MET A 100 7.84 -14.71 2.24
C MET A 100 8.20 -15.33 3.60
N PRO A 101 8.12 -14.56 4.71
CA PRO A 101 8.22 -15.13 6.05
C PRO A 101 7.11 -16.14 6.32
N ASP A 102 7.41 -17.18 7.11
CA ASP A 102 6.46 -18.23 7.45
C ASP A 102 5.17 -17.67 8.09
N GLY A 103 4.05 -18.20 7.65
CA GLY A 103 2.72 -17.81 8.12
C GLY A 103 2.16 -16.53 7.49
N TRP A 104 2.96 -15.77 6.75
CA TRP A 104 2.53 -14.56 6.07
C TRP A 104 2.11 -14.82 4.61
N VAL A 105 1.12 -14.05 4.18
CA VAL A 105 0.70 -13.96 2.78
C VAL A 105 0.66 -12.49 2.37
N ALA A 106 1.24 -12.16 1.22
CA ALA A 106 1.20 -10.81 0.68
C ALA A 106 0.21 -10.74 -0.48
N ASN A 107 -0.41 -9.58 -0.64
CA ASN A 107 -1.20 -9.32 -1.84
C ASN A 107 -0.30 -9.28 -3.08
N GLN A 108 -0.88 -9.67 -4.22
CA GLN A 108 -0.20 -9.67 -5.52
C GLN A 108 -0.73 -8.56 -6.44
N ALA A 109 -1.36 -7.55 -5.84
CA ALA A 109 -1.97 -6.48 -6.62
C ALA A 109 -0.94 -5.79 -7.53
N PRO A 110 -1.28 -5.49 -8.79
CA PRO A 110 -0.46 -4.67 -9.66
C PRO A 110 -0.15 -3.31 -9.02
N LEU A 111 1.00 -2.71 -9.38
CA LEU A 111 1.43 -1.38 -8.91
C LEU A 111 0.33 -0.32 -8.98
N GLU A 112 -0.48 -0.38 -10.04
CA GLU A 112 -1.55 0.58 -10.31
C GLU A 112 -2.69 0.52 -9.29
N ARG A 113 -2.80 -0.57 -8.52
CA ARG A 113 -3.83 -0.77 -7.49
C ARG A 113 -3.33 -0.54 -6.08
N TYR A 114 -2.04 -0.24 -5.90
CA TYR A 114 -1.50 0.01 -4.57
C TYR A 114 -1.89 1.40 -4.10
N ASN A 115 -2.48 1.48 -2.92
CA ASN A 115 -2.89 2.72 -2.28
C ASN A 115 -2.65 2.62 -0.77
N ASP A 116 -1.71 3.42 -0.28
CA ASP A 116 -1.36 3.44 1.14
C ASP A 116 -2.55 3.81 2.04
N CYS A 117 -3.41 4.74 1.59
CA CYS A 117 -4.60 5.11 2.35
C CYS A 117 -5.60 3.96 2.46
N GLU A 118 -5.70 3.14 1.42
CA GLU A 118 -6.54 1.94 1.44
C GLU A 118 -5.96 0.89 2.39
N ALA A 119 -4.64 0.74 2.41
CA ALA A 119 -3.95 -0.16 3.33
C ALA A 119 -4.24 0.20 4.80
N LEU A 120 -4.22 1.49 5.15
CA LEU A 120 -4.56 1.94 6.51
C LEU A 120 -6.02 1.62 6.87
N VAL A 121 -6.96 1.86 5.95
CA VAL A 121 -8.37 1.50 6.17
C VAL A 121 -8.55 0.00 6.35
N LEU A 122 -7.84 -0.83 5.59
CA LEU A 122 -7.87 -2.28 5.76
C LEU A 122 -7.27 -2.73 7.11
N LEU A 123 -6.22 -2.06 7.60
CA LEU A 123 -5.66 -2.28 8.94
C LEU A 123 -6.65 -1.89 10.03
N GLU A 124 -7.22 -0.69 9.97
CA GLU A 124 -8.23 -0.21 10.93
C GLU A 124 -9.41 -1.17 11.07
N ASN A 125 -9.81 -1.77 9.94
CA ASN A 125 -10.92 -2.73 9.88
C ASN A 125 -10.47 -4.17 10.15
N HIS A 126 -9.23 -4.43 10.57
CA HIS A 126 -8.70 -5.77 10.85
C HIS A 126 -8.75 -6.76 9.69
N VAL A 127 -8.88 -6.26 8.47
CA VAL A 127 -8.89 -7.08 7.23
C VAL A 127 -7.50 -7.61 6.93
N ILE A 128 -6.47 -6.76 7.14
CA ILE A 128 -5.06 -7.12 7.03
C ILE A 128 -4.36 -6.96 8.38
N ASP A 129 -3.17 -7.52 8.51
CA ASP A 129 -2.43 -7.60 9.77
C ASP A 129 -1.23 -6.66 9.82
N ALA A 130 -0.68 -6.34 8.64
CA ALA A 130 0.39 -5.37 8.47
C ALA A 130 0.33 -4.74 7.08
N ALA A 131 0.90 -3.54 6.97
CA ALA A 131 1.10 -2.86 5.69
C ALA A 131 2.52 -2.30 5.60
N LEU A 132 3.22 -2.59 4.51
CA LEU A 132 4.51 -1.99 4.19
C LEU A 132 4.26 -0.83 3.24
N VAL A 133 4.50 0.37 3.72
CA VAL A 133 4.22 1.64 3.02
C VAL A 133 5.49 2.44 2.82
N THR A 134 5.53 3.20 1.73
CA THR A 134 6.65 4.10 1.41
C THR A 134 6.13 5.52 1.31
N GLY A 135 6.71 6.44 2.04
CA GLY A 135 6.29 7.84 1.98
C GLY A 135 7.19 8.80 2.75
N PRO A 136 7.00 10.12 2.58
CA PRO A 136 7.77 11.13 3.28
C PRO A 136 7.46 11.16 4.80
N GLU A 137 6.30 10.71 5.20
CA GLU A 137 5.84 10.70 6.58
C GLU A 137 5.42 9.29 7.01
N CYS A 138 5.46 9.03 8.32
CA CYS A 138 4.89 7.81 8.86
C CYS A 138 3.36 7.98 8.93
N PRO A 139 2.58 7.25 8.14
CA PRO A 139 1.13 7.47 8.06
C PRO A 139 0.39 7.10 9.36
N ALA A 140 1.08 6.43 10.29
CA ALA A 140 0.52 6.02 11.59
C ALA A 140 1.00 6.88 12.76
N ALA A 141 1.78 7.95 12.54
CA ALA A 141 2.40 8.73 13.62
C ALA A 141 1.40 9.24 14.66
N ASP A 142 0.25 9.74 14.20
CA ASP A 142 -0.81 10.28 15.07
C ASP A 142 -2.07 9.40 15.10
N HIS A 143 -1.98 8.16 14.61
CA HIS A 143 -3.15 7.30 14.52
C HIS A 143 -3.44 6.60 15.86
N PRO A 144 -4.69 6.65 16.38
CA PRO A 144 -5.01 6.13 17.72
C PRO A 144 -4.81 4.61 17.84
N CYS A 145 -5.07 3.86 16.77
CA CYS A 145 -5.09 2.40 16.78
C CYS A 145 -3.91 1.77 16.03
N LEU A 146 -3.17 2.53 15.22
CA LEU A 146 -2.08 2.02 14.40
C LEU A 146 -0.73 2.44 14.97
N GLU A 147 0.29 1.69 14.64
CA GLU A 147 1.68 1.95 15.00
C GLU A 147 2.57 1.65 13.80
N GLY A 148 3.55 2.52 13.56
CA GLY A 148 4.49 2.40 12.47
C GLY A 148 5.91 2.19 12.95
N VAL A 149 6.58 1.18 12.41
CA VAL A 149 8.01 0.93 12.62
C VAL A 149 8.76 1.39 11.38
N VAL A 150 9.58 2.42 11.52
CA VAL A 150 10.47 2.86 10.43
C VAL A 150 11.56 1.81 10.26
N LEU A 151 11.70 1.29 9.06
CA LEU A 151 12.69 0.27 8.69
C LEU A 151 13.95 0.88 8.08
N GLY A 152 13.77 1.96 7.32
CA GLY A 152 14.83 2.70 6.67
C GLY A 152 14.32 3.95 5.98
N GLN A 153 15.24 4.73 5.45
CA GLN A 153 14.92 5.92 4.66
C GLN A 153 15.89 6.06 3.49
N HIS A 154 15.44 6.72 2.45
CA HIS A 154 16.23 6.98 1.26
C HIS A 154 15.70 8.21 0.51
N PRO A 155 16.48 8.81 -0.43
CA PRO A 155 16.01 9.97 -1.16
C PRO A 155 14.70 9.70 -1.91
N LEU A 156 13.74 10.60 -1.75
CA LEU A 156 12.57 10.66 -2.60
C LEU A 156 12.98 11.33 -3.92
N LEU A 157 12.56 10.73 -5.03
CA LEU A 157 12.94 11.14 -6.36
C LEU A 157 11.70 11.52 -7.18
N LEU A 158 11.88 12.46 -8.09
CA LEU A 158 10.92 12.71 -9.15
C LEU A 158 11.35 11.89 -10.37
N LEU A 159 10.52 10.96 -10.77
CA LEU A 159 10.81 10.00 -11.84
C LEU A 159 10.03 10.35 -13.10
N VAL A 160 10.66 10.16 -14.24
CA VAL A 160 10.06 10.31 -15.57
C VAL A 160 10.41 9.11 -16.43
N ASP A 161 9.68 8.93 -17.53
CA ASP A 161 10.03 7.97 -18.58
C ASP A 161 11.41 8.32 -19.17
N GLY A 162 12.19 7.31 -19.54
CA GLY A 162 13.51 7.52 -20.14
C GLY A 162 13.53 8.31 -21.46
N GLN A 163 12.35 8.43 -22.12
CA GLN A 163 12.17 9.27 -23.32
C GLN A 163 11.65 10.68 -23.01
N HIS A 164 11.44 11.01 -21.73
CA HIS A 164 10.97 12.32 -21.33
C HIS A 164 12.02 13.41 -21.69
N PRO A 165 11.60 14.60 -22.17
CA PRO A 165 12.55 15.65 -22.58
C PRO A 165 13.60 16.02 -21.54
N LEU A 166 13.22 15.95 -20.25
CA LEU A 166 14.11 16.28 -19.12
C LEU A 166 14.89 15.08 -18.55
N ALA A 167 14.74 13.87 -19.10
CA ALA A 167 15.31 12.65 -18.49
C ALA A 167 16.85 12.65 -18.37
N ASN A 168 17.52 13.40 -19.23
CA ASN A 168 18.99 13.51 -19.28
C ASN A 168 19.50 14.92 -18.98
N GLU A 169 18.61 15.85 -18.64
CA GLU A 169 18.98 17.22 -18.31
C GLU A 169 19.54 17.31 -16.88
N ARG A 170 20.48 18.22 -16.67
CA ARG A 170 21.09 18.52 -15.37
C ARG A 170 20.61 19.87 -14.85
N GLY A 171 20.46 19.95 -13.52
CA GLY A 171 20.04 21.19 -12.85
C GLY A 171 18.65 21.65 -13.28
N VAL A 172 17.74 20.68 -13.45
CA VAL A 172 16.37 20.93 -13.88
C VAL A 172 15.66 21.90 -12.93
N THR A 173 14.97 22.89 -13.49
CA THR A 173 14.24 23.92 -12.72
C THR A 173 12.75 23.58 -12.57
N ALA A 174 12.10 24.16 -11.55
CA ALA A 174 10.67 24.00 -11.34
C ALA A 174 9.84 24.48 -12.55
N SER A 175 10.28 25.55 -13.23
CA SER A 175 9.59 26.05 -14.42
C SER A 175 9.66 25.10 -15.60
N GLU A 176 10.82 24.45 -15.82
CA GLU A 176 10.99 23.44 -16.87
C GLU A 176 10.13 22.22 -16.60
N ILE A 177 10.10 21.73 -15.33
CA ILE A 177 9.24 20.63 -14.94
C ILE A 177 7.77 20.97 -15.21
N SER A 178 7.32 22.16 -14.82
CA SER A 178 5.93 22.59 -15.02
C SER A 178 5.55 22.78 -16.49
N ALA A 179 6.51 23.14 -17.32
CA ALA A 179 6.25 23.40 -18.75
C ALA A 179 6.05 22.12 -19.56
N VAL A 180 6.72 21.02 -19.20
CA VAL A 180 6.79 19.83 -20.06
C VAL A 180 6.28 18.55 -19.39
N SER A 181 5.82 18.59 -18.15
CA SER A 181 5.38 17.39 -17.46
C SER A 181 4.18 17.60 -16.57
N GLU A 182 3.30 16.63 -16.57
CA GLU A 182 2.18 16.52 -15.65
C GLU A 182 2.44 15.41 -14.65
N LEU A 183 2.02 15.60 -13.38
CA LEU A 183 2.18 14.58 -12.36
C LEU A 183 1.20 13.43 -12.60
N ALA A 184 1.70 12.27 -12.97
CA ALA A 184 0.90 11.07 -13.08
C ALA A 184 0.63 10.54 -11.68
N HIS A 185 -0.60 10.70 -11.23
CA HIS A 185 -1.11 9.93 -10.11
C HIS A 185 -1.72 8.65 -10.67
N SER A 186 -1.51 7.54 -9.96
CA SER A 186 -2.25 6.32 -10.25
C SER A 186 -3.74 6.64 -10.26
N SER A 187 -4.47 6.17 -11.28
CA SER A 187 -5.90 6.40 -11.45
C SER A 187 -6.76 5.93 -10.28
N PHE A 188 -6.16 5.20 -9.35
CA PHE A 188 -6.76 4.65 -8.15
C PHE A 188 -6.54 5.47 -6.87
N VAL A 189 -5.95 6.66 -6.97
CA VAL A 189 -5.91 7.56 -5.82
C VAL A 189 -7.34 7.97 -5.47
N HIS A 190 -7.86 7.36 -4.41
CA HIS A 190 -9.19 7.66 -3.89
C HIS A 190 -9.31 9.17 -3.61
N ARG A 191 -10.51 9.76 -3.73
CA ARG A 191 -10.73 11.22 -3.51
C ARG A 191 -10.14 11.76 -2.20
N ARG A 192 -10.07 10.93 -1.14
CA ARG A 192 -9.41 11.29 0.13
C ARG A 192 -7.89 11.43 0.00
N CYS A 193 -7.26 10.64 -0.85
CA CYS A 193 -5.82 10.71 -1.07
C CYS A 193 -5.43 11.87 -1.98
N ARG A 194 -6.35 12.41 -2.79
CA ARG A 194 -6.08 13.56 -3.65
C ARG A 194 -5.65 14.79 -2.84
N ALA A 195 -6.37 15.11 -1.76
CA ALA A 195 -6.02 16.26 -0.90
C ALA A 195 -4.65 16.05 -0.21
N VAL A 196 -4.34 14.82 0.20
CA VAL A 196 -3.03 14.47 0.77
C VAL A 196 -1.94 14.61 -0.29
N MET A 197 -2.16 14.15 -1.52
CA MET A 197 -1.18 14.28 -2.60
C MET A 197 -0.98 15.73 -3.05
N GLU A 198 -2.05 16.53 -3.12
CA GLU A 198 -1.96 17.96 -3.39
C GLU A 198 -1.16 18.70 -2.30
N GLY A 199 -1.37 18.32 -1.03
CA GLY A 199 -0.57 18.80 0.10
C GLY A 199 0.89 18.38 0.01
N LEU A 200 1.16 17.12 -0.38
CA LEU A 200 2.51 16.61 -0.62
C LEU A 200 3.21 17.35 -1.77
N ASP A 201 2.52 17.62 -2.86
CA ASP A 201 3.10 18.39 -3.97
C ASP A 201 3.54 19.79 -3.52
N GLN A 202 2.71 20.48 -2.74
CA GLN A 202 3.07 21.79 -2.18
C GLN A 202 4.26 21.70 -1.23
N LEU A 203 4.29 20.65 -0.39
CA LEU A 203 5.36 20.42 0.57
C LEU A 203 6.69 20.05 -0.13
N LEU A 204 6.64 19.14 -1.10
CA LEU A 204 7.83 18.55 -1.72
C LEU A 204 8.41 19.40 -2.84
N LEU A 205 7.56 20.07 -3.62
CA LEU A 205 7.96 20.81 -4.81
C LEU A 205 7.97 22.33 -4.60
N GLY A 206 7.40 22.80 -3.49
CA GLY A 206 7.30 24.22 -3.15
C GLY A 206 6.17 24.98 -3.88
N PRO A 207 5.91 26.24 -3.46
CA PRO A 207 4.85 27.06 -4.04
C PRO A 207 5.21 27.44 -5.47
N GLY A 208 4.51 26.98 -6.43
CA GLY A 208 4.70 27.30 -7.86
C GLY A 208 4.52 26.11 -8.80
N LEU A 209 4.74 24.90 -8.32
CA LEU A 209 4.41 23.68 -9.06
C LEU A 209 2.96 23.30 -8.79
N ARG A 210 2.07 23.76 -9.66
CA ARG A 210 0.69 23.27 -9.65
C ARG A 210 0.66 21.90 -10.31
N SER A 211 0.38 20.86 -9.53
CA SER A 211 0.06 19.57 -10.10
C SER A 211 -1.29 19.65 -10.83
N ARG A 212 -1.30 19.46 -12.14
CA ARG A 212 -2.51 19.04 -12.80
C ARG A 212 -2.62 17.53 -12.60
N LEU A 213 -3.62 17.11 -11.88
CA LEU A 213 -3.95 15.70 -11.73
C LEU A 213 -4.43 15.17 -13.08
N CYS A 214 -3.57 14.45 -13.77
CA CYS A 214 -3.90 13.78 -15.00
C CYS A 214 -4.67 12.50 -14.68
N ALA A 215 -5.86 12.40 -15.20
CA ALA A 215 -6.55 11.12 -15.29
C ALA A 215 -5.80 10.28 -16.33
N LEU A 216 -5.35 9.07 -15.96
CA LEU A 216 -4.58 8.14 -16.80
C LEU A 216 -5.29 7.68 -18.09
N ARG A 217 -6.38 8.32 -18.49
CA ARG A 217 -7.08 8.04 -19.73
C ARG A 217 -6.68 9.08 -20.78
N GLY A 218 -5.65 8.77 -21.56
CA GLY A 218 -5.36 9.46 -22.81
C GLY A 218 -4.13 10.35 -22.84
N GLU A 219 -3.21 10.25 -21.87
CA GLU A 219 -1.94 10.96 -21.98
C GLU A 219 -0.99 10.26 -22.94
N PRO A 220 -0.26 11.04 -23.75
CA PRO A 220 0.80 10.46 -24.54
C PRO A 220 1.84 9.83 -23.61
N PRO A 221 2.26 8.58 -23.87
CA PRO A 221 3.33 7.95 -23.13
C PRO A 221 4.59 8.82 -23.20
N GLY A 222 5.23 9.07 -22.06
CA GLY A 222 6.50 9.78 -22.00
C GLY A 222 6.49 11.18 -21.38
N GLN A 223 5.32 11.76 -21.05
CA GLN A 223 5.27 13.10 -20.43
C GLN A 223 4.92 13.10 -18.93
N ALA A 224 4.56 11.95 -18.37
CA ALA A 224 4.17 11.84 -16.99
C ALA A 224 5.38 11.82 -16.05
N ARG A 225 5.31 12.59 -14.98
CA ARG A 225 6.23 12.51 -13.84
C ARG A 225 5.54 11.80 -12.68
N ARG A 226 6.31 11.15 -11.82
CA ARG A 226 5.80 10.46 -10.65
C ARG A 226 6.81 10.45 -9.51
N TYR A 227 6.34 10.45 -8.30
CA TYR A 227 7.21 10.21 -7.15
C TYR A 227 7.64 8.75 -7.10
N GLY A 228 8.87 8.53 -6.69
CA GLY A 228 9.43 7.22 -6.49
C GLY A 228 10.77 7.29 -5.78
N THR A 229 11.49 6.20 -5.83
CA THR A 229 12.77 6.04 -5.13
C THR A 229 13.74 5.27 -6.02
N ALA A 230 14.99 5.15 -5.61
CA ALA A 230 15.94 4.32 -6.32
C ALA A 230 15.49 2.84 -6.39
N MET A 231 14.72 2.36 -5.39
CA MET A 231 14.11 1.01 -5.46
C MET A 231 13.09 0.91 -6.59
N THR A 232 12.33 1.96 -6.85
CA THR A 232 11.39 2.00 -8.00
C THR A 232 12.14 1.79 -9.31
N CYS A 233 13.31 2.44 -9.48
CA CYS A 233 14.12 2.31 -10.69
C CYS A 233 14.73 0.91 -10.86
N LEU A 234 14.94 0.14 -9.80
CA LEU A 234 15.40 -1.25 -9.90
C LEU A 234 14.38 -2.16 -10.59
N ILE A 235 13.10 -1.89 -10.42
CA ILE A 235 12.00 -2.69 -10.97
C ILE A 235 11.47 -2.10 -12.28
N ARG A 236 11.53 -0.78 -12.40
CA ARG A 236 11.11 -0.01 -13.56
C ARG A 236 12.34 0.65 -14.20
N PRO A 237 13.17 -0.14 -14.92
CA PRO A 237 14.38 0.37 -15.56
C PRO A 237 14.10 1.35 -16.70
N ASP A 238 12.85 1.45 -17.13
CA ASP A 238 12.34 2.46 -18.06
C ASP A 238 12.24 3.86 -17.44
N LEU A 239 12.20 3.96 -16.12
CA LEU A 239 12.13 5.22 -15.39
C LEU A 239 13.53 5.79 -15.11
N ARG A 240 13.61 7.12 -15.13
CA ARG A 240 14.83 7.89 -14.84
C ARG A 240 14.53 8.94 -13.76
N PRO A 241 15.42 9.11 -12.78
CA PRO A 241 15.31 10.23 -11.86
C PRO A 241 15.65 11.53 -12.57
N LEU A 242 14.84 12.55 -12.36
CA LEU A 242 15.21 13.92 -12.72
C LEU A 242 16.32 14.42 -11.76
N ASP A 243 17.22 15.25 -12.29
CA ASP A 243 18.21 15.97 -11.47
C ASP A 243 17.50 17.12 -10.71
N TRP A 244 16.66 16.74 -9.79
CA TRP A 244 15.85 17.58 -8.92
C TRP A 244 15.90 17.07 -7.49
N ALA A 245 16.41 17.90 -6.58
CA ALA A 245 16.48 17.55 -5.17
C ALA A 245 15.13 17.75 -4.47
N ILE A 246 14.62 16.68 -3.87
CA ILE A 246 13.48 16.72 -2.94
C ILE A 246 14.05 16.71 -1.53
N SER A 247 13.66 17.70 -0.71
CA SER A 247 14.20 17.88 0.65
C SER A 247 13.74 16.82 1.66
N HIS A 248 12.68 16.07 1.34
CA HIS A 248 12.12 15.07 2.24
C HIS A 248 12.54 13.67 1.82
N PRO A 249 13.04 12.83 2.74
CA PRO A 249 13.32 11.44 2.43
C PRO A 249 12.02 10.65 2.31
N ALA A 250 12.03 9.60 1.51
CA ALA A 250 11.05 8.53 1.60
C ALA A 250 11.43 7.60 2.75
N ARG A 251 10.46 7.16 3.52
CA ARG A 251 10.63 6.19 4.60
C ARG A 251 9.91 4.90 4.24
N GLU A 252 10.57 3.79 4.50
CA GLU A 252 9.94 2.48 4.48
C GLU A 252 9.41 2.19 5.87
N VAL A 253 8.10 2.06 6.00
CA VAL A 253 7.42 1.92 7.29
C VAL A 253 6.55 0.68 7.28
N LEU A 254 6.76 -0.20 8.26
CA LEU A 254 5.81 -1.27 8.54
C LEU A 254 4.76 -0.73 9.52
N VAL A 255 3.50 -0.70 9.07
CA VAL A 255 2.36 -0.28 9.88
C VAL A 255 1.56 -1.50 10.31
N THR A 256 1.18 -1.56 11.57
CA THR A 256 0.33 -2.60 12.14
C THR A 256 -0.63 -2.02 13.16
N HIS A 257 -1.62 -2.80 13.58
CA HIS A 257 -2.47 -2.40 14.70
C HIS A 257 -1.66 -2.42 16.00
N ARG A 258 -1.76 -1.37 16.82
CA ARG A 258 -0.98 -1.17 18.06
C ARG A 258 -1.03 -2.36 19.01
N SER A 259 -2.19 -3.04 19.11
CA SER A 259 -2.34 -4.23 19.94
C SER A 259 -1.47 -5.41 19.52
N TRP A 260 -0.89 -5.38 18.32
CA TRP A 260 -0.06 -6.45 17.76
C TRP A 260 1.39 -6.05 17.53
N SER A 261 1.76 -4.78 17.71
CA SER A 261 3.10 -4.27 17.41
C SER A 261 4.22 -5.06 18.10
N GLU A 262 3.98 -5.50 19.34
CA GLU A 262 4.92 -6.29 20.12
C GLU A 262 4.80 -7.81 19.92
N HIS A 263 3.89 -8.27 19.04
CA HIS A 263 3.72 -9.70 18.81
C HIS A 263 4.91 -10.31 18.08
N GLY A 264 5.29 -11.56 18.43
CA GLY A 264 6.45 -12.25 17.87
C GLY A 264 6.46 -12.29 16.34
N ALA A 265 5.31 -12.54 15.70
CA ALA A 265 5.21 -12.56 14.25
C ALA A 265 5.51 -11.19 13.60
N ILE A 266 5.14 -10.08 14.25
CA ILE A 266 5.47 -8.73 13.77
C ILE A 266 6.96 -8.46 13.92
N ARG A 267 7.57 -8.82 15.07
CA ARG A 267 9.02 -8.66 15.27
C ARG A 267 9.84 -9.46 14.27
N GLU A 268 9.44 -10.68 13.99
CA GLU A 268 10.06 -11.53 12.98
C GLU A 268 9.94 -10.92 11.57
N LEU A 269 8.75 -10.36 11.23
CA LEU A 269 8.54 -9.65 9.97
C LEU A 269 9.43 -8.40 9.87
N VAL A 270 9.51 -7.59 10.93
CA VAL A 270 10.41 -6.41 10.99
C VAL A 270 11.86 -6.81 10.76
N GLN A 271 12.32 -7.87 11.43
CA GLN A 271 13.68 -8.37 11.25
C GLN A 271 13.93 -8.85 9.81
N HIS A 272 13.00 -9.59 9.25
CA HIS A 272 13.07 -10.06 7.85
C HIS A 272 13.19 -8.89 6.88
N LEU A 273 12.34 -7.88 7.01
CA LEU A 273 12.35 -6.69 6.17
C LEU A 273 13.64 -5.87 6.32
N ARG A 274 14.17 -5.72 7.54
CA ARG A 274 15.46 -5.04 7.78
C ARG A 274 16.61 -5.77 7.12
N LEU A 275 16.66 -7.10 7.18
CA LEU A 275 17.67 -7.90 6.48
C LEU A 275 17.56 -7.74 4.96
N GLY A 276 16.34 -7.72 4.42
CA GLY A 276 16.10 -7.44 3.02
C GLY A 276 16.61 -6.06 2.59
N LEU A 277 16.29 -5.01 3.36
CA LEU A 277 16.79 -3.66 3.11
C LEU A 277 18.31 -3.57 3.22
N GLN A 278 18.92 -4.24 4.19
CA GLN A 278 20.37 -4.33 4.32
C GLN A 278 21.03 -4.92 3.07
N GLY A 279 20.43 -5.97 2.51
CA GLY A 279 20.87 -6.56 1.25
C GLY A 279 20.77 -5.59 0.06
N LEU A 280 19.86 -4.64 0.11
CA LEU A 280 19.65 -3.63 -0.94
C LEU A 280 20.56 -2.40 -0.83
N GLN A 281 21.18 -2.12 0.33
CA GLN A 281 21.99 -0.91 0.53
C GLN A 281 23.06 -0.68 -0.54
N ARG A 282 23.67 -1.75 -1.06
CA ARG A 282 24.69 -1.64 -2.12
C ARG A 282 24.12 -1.28 -3.49
N ARG A 283 22.82 -1.49 -3.68
CA ARG A 283 22.12 -1.29 -4.97
C ARG A 283 21.25 -0.03 -4.97
N VAL A 284 20.92 0.48 -3.79
CA VAL A 284 20.03 1.62 -3.59
C VAL A 284 20.82 2.77 -3.00
N PRO A 285 21.24 3.74 -3.81
CA PRO A 285 21.99 4.90 -3.34
C PRO A 285 21.22 5.68 -2.26
N GLY A 286 21.89 6.02 -1.16
CA GLY A 286 21.33 6.80 -0.07
C GLY A 286 20.32 6.05 0.82
N LEU A 287 20.23 4.71 0.71
CA LEU A 287 19.43 3.93 1.63
C LEU A 287 20.13 3.84 2.98
N GLU A 288 19.49 4.38 4.00
CA GLU A 288 19.88 4.34 5.40
C GLU A 288 18.91 3.47 6.19
N LEU A 289 19.42 2.56 6.99
CA LEU A 289 18.57 1.71 7.86
C LEU A 289 18.22 2.48 9.13
N ALA A 290 16.99 2.29 9.60
CA ALA A 290 16.63 2.75 10.93
C ALA A 290 17.25 1.85 12.01
N CYS A 291 17.77 2.47 13.08
CA CYS A 291 18.35 1.77 14.22
C CYS A 291 17.31 0.99 15.02
#